data_22f60ff2a85becd93d07d79868237995
#
_entry.id   22f60ff2a85becd93d07d79868237995
#
_cell.length_a   1.000
_cell.length_b   1.000
_cell.length_c   1.000
_cell.angle_alpha   90.00
_cell.angle_beta   90.00
_cell.angle_gamma   90.00
#
_symmetry.space_group_name_H-M   'P 1'
#
loop_
_entity.id
_entity.type
_entity.pdbx_description
1 polymer ?
#
loop_
_entity_poly.entity_id
_entity_poly.type
_entity_poly.pdbx_seq_one_letter_code
_entity_poly.pdbx_strand_id
1 'polypeptide(L)'
;MARIGQERVLLIADPQRDVHAALIAAVPSATVTAVNDYFDGIAELTANQYTTVVASAEPIERRPEAAVRKLRDLAGDGRLILFGQPSLEGLARKMLEFGVDDYVITPASPGELQQMFGTPLLRAEAAPSGNAAGGAVDDGELKVTPPPSAAQVLHGLPLADVVLDALLHHPSDAPGAAVKRISELVGPTMQLLLTAPGKPAPDVAEGLAVISHGVRAGNEETGQLHLMVPPDEDANTARHFLAQIAHLIGKVAGLQDRHNRLQKLAITDQLTGVYNRRYFEHFLTRILEKARVMRFPVTLLLFDIDDFKRYNDTYGHGVGDQILKETAALMRRTCREHDLVARIGGDEFAVVFWEKEGPRTPKGAERVMPTKPPQSPRLVFERFRRLMASQDFPGLGSSGKGVLTISGGLASFPWDGRDVAELIEAADQALVKGAKQSGKDRIFLVGEDGEPKESE
;
A
#
# COMPACT_ATOMS: atom_id res chain seq x y z
N MET A 1 8.87 50.30 12.67
CA MET A 1 8.80 49.24 13.68
C MET A 1 7.46 48.53 13.51
N ALA A 2 7.42 47.45 12.72
CA ALA A 2 6.21 46.64 12.58
C ALA A 2 6.00 45.88 13.90
N ARG A 3 4.81 45.93 14.46
CA ARG A 3 4.40 45.11 15.61
C ARG A 3 4.55 43.64 15.23
N ILE A 4 5.48 42.95 15.84
CA ILE A 4 5.56 41.48 15.81
C ILE A 4 4.28 41.01 16.54
N GLY A 5 3.26 40.59 15.79
CA GLY A 5 2.05 40.00 16.32
C GLY A 5 2.43 38.71 17.03
N GLN A 6 1.88 38.53 18.22
CA GLN A 6 2.06 37.29 19.00
C GLN A 6 1.56 36.11 18.16
N GLU A 7 2.41 35.12 17.94
CA GLU A 7 2.08 33.95 17.09
C GLU A 7 0.97 33.14 17.76
N ARG A 8 -0.14 32.92 17.05
CA ARG A 8 -1.30 32.15 17.53
C ARG A 8 -1.38 30.86 16.76
N VAL A 9 -1.20 29.75 17.45
CA VAL A 9 -1.20 28.41 16.88
C VAL A 9 -2.44 27.64 17.31
N LEU A 10 -3.20 27.10 16.35
CA LEU A 10 -4.28 26.15 16.61
C LEU A 10 -3.76 24.74 16.38
N LEU A 11 -3.85 23.88 17.39
CA LEU A 11 -3.48 22.46 17.31
C LEU A 11 -4.75 21.60 17.33
N ILE A 12 -4.95 20.79 16.28
CA ILE A 12 -6.16 19.99 16.09
C ILE A 12 -5.83 18.50 16.19
N ALA A 13 -6.56 17.78 17.06
CA ALA A 13 -6.56 16.33 17.20
C ALA A 13 -5.17 15.73 17.58
N ASP A 14 -4.56 16.24 18.65
CA ASP A 14 -3.35 15.67 19.27
C ASP A 14 -3.70 14.91 20.57
N PRO A 15 -4.20 13.66 20.50
CA PRO A 15 -4.72 12.94 21.66
C PRO A 15 -3.61 12.55 22.66
N GLN A 16 -2.38 12.39 22.19
CA GLN A 16 -1.23 12.01 23.02
C GLN A 16 -0.50 13.23 23.62
N ARG A 17 -0.82 14.43 23.13
CA ARG A 17 -0.20 15.72 23.49
C ARG A 17 1.30 15.81 23.22
N ASP A 18 1.83 14.94 22.38
CA ASP A 18 3.26 14.91 22.05
C ASP A 18 3.65 16.12 21.19
N VAL A 19 2.81 16.45 20.19
CA VAL A 19 3.02 17.62 19.34
C VAL A 19 2.79 18.92 20.12
N HIS A 20 1.82 18.95 21.04
CA HIS A 20 1.58 20.09 21.92
C HIS A 20 2.79 20.42 22.78
N ALA A 21 3.40 19.40 23.43
CA ALA A 21 4.59 19.59 24.25
C ALA A 21 5.80 20.07 23.43
N ALA A 22 5.99 19.49 22.22
CA ALA A 22 7.06 19.88 21.31
C ALA A 22 6.87 21.31 20.76
N LEU A 23 5.63 21.74 20.46
CA LEU A 23 5.31 23.11 20.02
C LEU A 23 5.61 24.15 21.11
N ILE A 24 5.22 23.90 22.35
CA ILE A 24 5.52 24.82 23.47
C ILE A 24 7.04 24.94 23.67
N ALA A 25 7.79 23.86 23.53
CA ALA A 25 9.24 23.90 23.64
C ALA A 25 9.91 24.61 22.45
N ALA A 26 9.36 24.45 21.22
CA ALA A 26 9.92 25.02 20.01
C ALA A 26 9.65 26.54 19.86
N VAL A 27 8.44 27.00 20.24
CA VAL A 27 7.99 28.39 20.10
C VAL A 27 7.40 28.90 21.42
N PRO A 28 8.23 29.21 22.42
CA PRO A 28 7.76 29.62 23.74
C PRO A 28 6.94 30.92 23.76
N SER A 29 7.07 31.75 22.73
CA SER A 29 6.33 33.03 22.58
C SER A 29 4.95 32.88 21.94
N ALA A 30 4.62 31.70 21.40
CA ALA A 30 3.35 31.44 20.73
C ALA A 30 2.24 31.12 21.76
N THR A 31 1.03 31.56 21.45
CA THR A 31 -0.16 31.12 22.17
C THR A 31 -0.74 29.90 21.45
N VAL A 32 -0.64 28.70 22.06
CA VAL A 32 -1.16 27.48 21.50
C VAL A 32 -2.55 27.17 22.05
N THR A 33 -3.56 27.11 21.18
CA THR A 33 -4.91 26.63 21.48
C THR A 33 -5.01 25.20 20.97
N ALA A 34 -5.27 24.20 21.84
CA ALA A 34 -5.42 22.80 21.45
C ALA A 34 -6.90 22.39 21.52
N VAL A 35 -7.38 21.72 20.47
CA VAL A 35 -8.73 21.17 20.35
C VAL A 35 -8.67 19.66 20.08
N ASN A 36 -9.71 18.92 20.52
CA ASN A 36 -9.65 17.47 20.55
C ASN A 36 -9.93 16.82 19.19
N ASP A 37 -10.69 17.48 18.32
CA ASP A 37 -11.08 16.95 17.03
C ASP A 37 -11.23 18.03 15.94
N TYR A 38 -11.51 17.58 14.72
CA TYR A 38 -11.68 18.45 13.56
C TYR A 38 -12.96 19.31 13.60
N PHE A 39 -14.01 18.87 14.29
CA PHE A 39 -15.25 19.65 14.43
C PHE A 39 -15.01 20.87 15.32
N ASP A 40 -14.35 20.66 16.46
CA ASP A 40 -13.92 21.73 17.35
C ASP A 40 -12.93 22.67 16.66
N GLY A 41 -11.99 22.12 15.86
CA GLY A 41 -11.03 22.87 15.07
C GLY A 41 -11.69 23.79 14.02
N ILE A 42 -12.70 23.30 13.31
CA ILE A 42 -13.47 24.08 12.34
C ILE A 42 -14.29 25.18 13.05
N ALA A 43 -14.92 24.86 14.18
CA ALA A 43 -15.65 25.82 14.97
C ALA A 43 -14.73 26.97 15.47
N GLU A 44 -13.55 26.59 15.95
CA GLU A 44 -12.54 27.53 16.44
C GLU A 44 -11.99 28.44 15.32
N LEU A 45 -11.70 27.89 14.14
CA LEU A 45 -11.26 28.63 12.95
C LEU A 45 -12.36 29.57 12.38
N THR A 46 -13.62 29.20 12.60
CA THR A 46 -14.75 30.08 12.19
C THR A 46 -14.89 31.30 13.12
N ALA A 47 -14.57 31.14 14.39
CA ALA A 47 -14.71 32.19 15.41
C ALA A 47 -13.44 33.07 15.57
N ASN A 48 -12.25 32.50 15.32
CA ASN A 48 -10.96 33.11 15.59
C ASN A 48 -9.98 33.00 14.44
N GLN A 49 -9.04 33.95 14.34
CA GLN A 49 -7.93 33.91 13.37
C GLN A 49 -6.66 33.36 14.03
N TYR A 50 -5.96 32.50 13.30
CA TYR A 50 -4.68 31.88 13.70
C TYR A 50 -3.59 32.17 12.66
N THR A 51 -2.37 32.36 13.12
CA THR A 51 -1.20 32.50 12.25
C THR A 51 -0.74 31.17 11.71
N THR A 52 -0.96 30.09 12.49
CA THR A 52 -0.59 28.72 12.11
C THR A 52 -1.64 27.73 12.62
N VAL A 53 -2.03 26.80 11.75
CA VAL A 53 -2.90 25.65 12.07
C VAL A 53 -2.08 24.40 11.94
N VAL A 54 -2.00 23.59 12.99
CA VAL A 54 -1.30 22.31 13.04
C VAL A 54 -2.33 21.21 13.28
N ALA A 55 -2.54 20.31 12.34
CA ALA A 55 -3.64 19.33 12.38
C ALA A 55 -3.15 17.90 12.15
N SER A 56 -3.72 16.92 12.88
CA SER A 56 -3.40 15.50 12.71
C SER A 56 -3.89 14.97 11.37
N ALA A 57 -3.05 14.21 10.66
CA ALA A 57 -3.41 13.56 9.42
C ALA A 57 -4.27 12.28 9.62
N GLU A 58 -4.26 11.66 10.82
CA GLU A 58 -4.96 10.41 11.10
C GLU A 58 -6.48 10.50 10.93
N PRO A 59 -7.20 11.49 11.47
CA PRO A 59 -8.65 11.58 11.33
C PRO A 59 -9.12 11.83 9.90
N ILE A 60 -8.27 12.37 9.03
CA ILE A 60 -8.63 12.76 7.66
C ILE A 60 -8.24 11.72 6.60
N GLU A 61 -7.61 10.61 6.97
CA GLU A 61 -7.12 9.55 6.05
C GLU A 61 -8.17 9.10 5.02
N ARG A 62 -9.46 9.08 5.39
CA ARG A 62 -10.55 8.63 4.51
C ARG A 62 -10.96 9.63 3.43
N ARG A 63 -10.82 10.94 3.68
CA ARG A 63 -11.16 12.04 2.75
C ARG A 63 -10.22 13.22 2.91
N PRO A 64 -8.93 13.04 2.67
CA PRO A 64 -7.91 14.02 3.00
C PRO A 64 -8.06 15.32 2.21
N GLU A 65 -8.32 15.24 0.92
CA GLU A 65 -8.42 16.40 0.04
C GLU A 65 -9.55 17.36 0.44
N ALA A 66 -10.72 16.81 0.77
CA ALA A 66 -11.88 17.62 1.18
C ALA A 66 -11.65 18.31 2.55
N ALA A 67 -11.02 17.58 3.50
CA ALA A 67 -10.71 18.11 4.82
C ALA A 67 -9.64 19.20 4.74
N VAL A 68 -8.58 19.00 3.99
CA VAL A 68 -7.49 19.97 3.80
C VAL A 68 -7.99 21.23 3.11
N ARG A 69 -8.77 21.12 2.02
CA ARG A 69 -9.37 22.30 1.36
C ARG A 69 -10.23 23.12 2.33
N LYS A 70 -11.04 22.43 3.15
CA LYS A 70 -11.88 23.11 4.14
C LYS A 70 -11.06 23.82 5.22
N LEU A 71 -9.99 23.18 5.73
CA LEU A 71 -9.08 23.83 6.67
C LEU A 71 -8.36 25.01 6.02
N ARG A 72 -7.92 24.87 4.76
CA ARG A 72 -7.25 25.94 4.02
C ARG A 72 -8.15 27.16 3.84
N ASP A 73 -9.42 26.92 3.44
CA ASP A 73 -10.41 27.98 3.29
C ASP A 73 -10.62 28.77 4.60
N LEU A 74 -10.65 28.07 5.73
CA LEU A 74 -10.88 28.68 7.05
C LEU A 74 -9.60 29.28 7.65
N ALA A 75 -8.44 28.70 7.42
CA ALA A 75 -7.16 29.24 7.90
C ALA A 75 -6.75 30.50 7.14
N GLY A 76 -7.33 30.79 5.99
CA GLY A 76 -7.06 32.00 5.20
C GLY A 76 -5.57 32.15 4.87
N ASP A 77 -4.94 33.22 5.37
CA ASP A 77 -3.52 33.48 5.18
C ASP A 77 -2.61 32.78 6.20
N GLY A 78 -3.15 32.11 7.21
CA GLY A 78 -2.40 31.34 8.20
C GLY A 78 -1.69 30.15 7.59
N ARG A 79 -0.59 29.70 8.17
CA ARG A 79 0.09 28.46 7.77
C ARG A 79 -0.77 27.25 8.14
N LEU A 80 -0.81 26.23 7.26
CA LEU A 80 -1.46 24.95 7.53
C LEU A 80 -0.41 23.85 7.49
N ILE A 81 -0.17 23.21 8.62
CA ILE A 81 0.81 22.15 8.81
C ILE A 81 0.07 20.87 9.20
N LEU A 82 0.35 19.75 8.54
CA LEU A 82 -0.12 18.44 8.98
C LEU A 82 0.93 17.74 9.84
N PHE A 83 0.48 16.94 10.80
CA PHE A 83 1.34 16.01 11.52
C PHE A 83 0.74 14.62 11.56
N GLY A 84 1.57 13.59 11.66
CA GLY A 84 1.10 12.20 11.73
C GLY A 84 2.23 11.21 11.88
N GLN A 85 1.85 9.94 12.06
CA GLN A 85 2.80 8.84 12.16
C GLN A 85 3.55 8.63 10.82
N PRO A 86 4.72 7.97 10.82
CA PRO A 86 5.48 7.71 9.60
C PRO A 86 4.71 6.97 8.50
N SER A 87 3.69 6.19 8.88
CA SER A 87 2.77 5.52 7.94
C SER A 87 1.91 6.47 7.11
N LEU A 88 1.72 7.71 7.57
CA LEU A 88 0.91 8.74 6.93
C LEU A 88 1.73 9.81 6.19
N GLU A 89 3.06 9.67 6.15
CA GLU A 89 3.93 10.62 5.45
C GLU A 89 3.53 10.80 3.98
N GLY A 90 3.25 9.71 3.26
CA GLY A 90 2.80 9.77 1.86
C GLY A 90 1.48 10.53 1.68
N LEU A 91 0.56 10.42 2.64
CA LEU A 91 -0.68 11.18 2.67
C LEU A 91 -0.40 12.67 2.90
N ALA A 92 0.38 12.98 3.93
CA ALA A 92 0.70 14.36 4.30
C ALA A 92 1.42 15.10 3.15
N ARG A 93 2.37 14.42 2.50
CA ARG A 93 3.08 14.94 1.33
C ARG A 93 2.15 15.22 0.15
N LYS A 94 1.21 14.31 -0.17
CA LYS A 94 0.21 14.56 -1.22
C LYS A 94 -0.66 15.78 -0.90
N MET A 95 -0.91 16.05 0.36
CA MET A 95 -1.75 17.18 0.78
C MET A 95 -1.07 18.56 0.60
N LEU A 96 0.23 18.62 0.35
CA LEU A 96 0.92 19.85 -0.07
C LEU A 96 0.32 20.42 -1.37
N GLU A 97 -0.10 19.57 -2.31
CA GLU A 97 -0.76 19.97 -3.56
C GLU A 97 -2.15 20.58 -3.33
N PHE A 98 -2.75 20.32 -2.17
CA PHE A 98 -4.10 20.77 -1.82
C PHE A 98 -4.12 21.96 -0.85
N GLY A 99 -2.96 22.59 -0.61
CA GLY A 99 -2.85 23.80 0.18
C GLY A 99 -2.34 23.62 1.61
N VAL A 100 -1.74 22.48 1.94
CA VAL A 100 -0.91 22.30 3.12
C VAL A 100 0.44 22.96 2.85
N ASP A 101 0.96 23.74 3.80
CA ASP A 101 2.23 24.45 3.63
C ASP A 101 3.43 23.58 4.02
N ASP A 102 3.23 22.64 4.98
CA ASP A 102 4.29 21.73 5.45
C ASP A 102 3.72 20.56 6.25
N TYR A 103 4.56 19.56 6.57
CA TYR A 103 4.13 18.42 7.39
C TYR A 103 5.24 17.94 8.35
N VAL A 104 4.83 17.34 9.47
CA VAL A 104 5.70 16.83 10.54
C VAL A 104 5.42 15.37 10.81
N ILE A 105 6.48 14.55 10.90
CA ILE A 105 6.37 13.15 11.28
C ILE A 105 6.56 13.01 12.78
N THR A 106 5.62 12.37 13.45
CA THR A 106 5.69 12.12 14.89
C THR A 106 6.49 10.86 15.21
N PRO A 107 7.30 10.86 16.30
CA PRO A 107 7.45 11.92 17.29
C PRO A 107 8.28 13.10 16.78
N ALA A 108 7.71 14.31 16.85
CA ALA A 108 8.34 15.53 16.39
C ALA A 108 9.37 16.05 17.41
N SER A 109 10.56 16.40 16.95
CA SER A 109 11.54 17.07 17.82
C SER A 109 11.25 18.58 17.89
N PRO A 110 11.51 19.23 19.05
CA PRO A 110 11.40 20.69 19.15
C PRO A 110 12.24 21.45 18.14
N GLY A 111 13.40 20.90 17.75
CA GLY A 111 14.30 21.50 16.74
C GLY A 111 13.72 21.51 15.34
N GLU A 112 13.03 20.46 14.90
CA GLU A 112 12.34 20.40 13.61
C GLU A 112 11.20 21.43 13.56
N LEU A 113 10.37 21.50 14.60
CA LEU A 113 9.31 22.48 14.69
C LEU A 113 9.86 23.91 14.70
N GLN A 114 10.96 24.17 15.42
CA GLN A 114 11.59 25.50 15.45
C GLN A 114 12.08 25.94 14.06
N GLN A 115 12.66 25.04 13.27
CA GLN A 115 13.07 25.32 11.90
C GLN A 115 11.87 25.70 11.01
N MET A 116 10.76 24.97 11.12
CA MET A 116 9.55 25.23 10.35
C MET A 116 8.95 26.60 10.68
N PHE A 117 8.90 26.98 11.93
CA PHE A 117 8.37 28.29 12.34
C PHE A 117 9.32 29.46 12.00
N GLY A 118 10.62 29.20 11.83
CA GLY A 118 11.64 30.18 11.47
C GLY A 118 11.76 30.48 9.97
N THR A 119 11.16 29.68 9.09
CA THR A 119 11.29 29.80 7.63
C THR A 119 10.22 30.75 7.06
N PRO A 120 10.56 31.83 6.32
CA PRO A 120 9.57 32.68 5.66
C PRO A 120 8.79 31.89 4.60
N LEU A 121 7.49 32.15 4.49
CA LEU A 121 6.63 31.60 3.44
C LEU A 121 7.13 32.06 2.05
N LEU A 122 7.69 31.15 1.27
CA LEU A 122 7.92 31.36 -0.17
C LEU A 122 6.59 31.07 -0.88
N ARG A 123 5.70 32.05 -0.92
CA ARG A 123 4.55 32.00 -1.81
C ARG A 123 5.01 32.26 -3.24
N ALA A 124 4.69 31.35 -4.16
CA ALA A 124 4.64 31.65 -5.58
C ALA A 124 3.58 32.73 -5.80
N GLU A 125 4.03 33.94 -6.12
CA GLU A 125 3.13 35.04 -6.47
C GLU A 125 2.27 34.63 -7.68
N ALA A 126 0.97 34.57 -7.48
CA ALA A 126 0.00 34.53 -8.57
C ALA A 126 0.17 35.83 -9.39
N ALA A 127 0.44 35.70 -10.67
CA ALA A 127 0.57 36.79 -11.60
C ALA A 127 -0.67 37.70 -11.57
N PRO A 128 -0.53 39.02 -11.43
CA PRO A 128 -1.67 39.92 -11.50
C PRO A 128 -2.16 40.03 -12.95
N SER A 129 -3.44 39.73 -13.16
CA SER A 129 -4.17 40.14 -14.35
C SER A 129 -4.41 41.64 -14.26
N GLY A 130 -3.70 42.42 -15.05
CA GLY A 130 -3.86 43.86 -15.11
C GLY A 130 -3.63 44.37 -16.52
N ASN A 131 -4.68 44.84 -17.10
CA ASN A 131 -4.81 45.53 -18.38
C ASN A 131 -4.02 46.83 -18.47
N ALA A 132 -3.56 47.06 -19.69
CA ALA A 132 -3.62 48.33 -20.45
C ALA A 132 -2.38 49.20 -20.56
N ALA A 133 -2.10 49.43 -21.80
CA ALA A 133 -1.76 50.64 -22.49
C ALA A 133 -0.30 51.01 -22.75
N GLY A 134 0.06 50.82 -24.01
CA GLY A 134 0.63 51.87 -24.82
C GLY A 134 2.13 52.17 -24.66
N GLY A 135 2.91 51.83 -25.69
CA GLY A 135 4.12 52.57 -25.90
C GLY A 135 5.24 51.80 -26.61
N ALA A 136 5.45 52.18 -27.87
CA ALA A 136 6.67 52.11 -28.65
C ALA A 136 7.15 50.70 -29.12
N VAL A 137 6.97 50.49 -30.39
CA VAL A 137 7.62 49.49 -31.24
C VAL A 137 9.13 49.82 -31.24
N ASP A 138 9.92 48.94 -30.69
CA ASP A 138 11.37 48.86 -30.96
C ASP A 138 11.62 47.55 -31.76
N ASP A 139 12.03 47.73 -33.02
CA ASP A 139 12.43 46.63 -33.91
C ASP A 139 13.76 46.02 -33.44
N GLY A 140 13.68 45.28 -32.33
CA GLY A 140 14.77 44.44 -31.86
C GLY A 140 14.58 43.03 -32.43
N GLU A 141 15.45 42.59 -33.30
CA GLU A 141 15.62 41.21 -33.77
C GLU A 141 15.37 40.23 -32.60
N LEU A 142 14.31 39.45 -32.68
CA LEU A 142 14.12 38.27 -31.85
C LEU A 142 15.28 37.30 -32.14
N LYS A 143 16.35 37.38 -31.34
CA LYS A 143 17.31 36.30 -31.21
C LYS A 143 16.55 35.10 -30.68
N VAL A 144 16.13 34.24 -31.60
CA VAL A 144 15.67 32.90 -31.27
C VAL A 144 16.86 32.20 -30.63
N THR A 145 16.91 32.15 -29.34
CA THR A 145 17.84 31.28 -28.61
C THR A 145 17.61 29.87 -29.12
N PRO A 146 18.60 29.17 -29.66
CA PRO A 146 18.41 27.79 -30.06
C PRO A 146 17.91 26.99 -28.87
N PRO A 147 17.03 25.99 -29.07
CA PRO A 147 16.56 25.15 -27.99
C PRO A 147 17.78 24.60 -27.22
N PRO A 148 17.70 24.50 -25.88
CA PRO A 148 18.83 24.04 -25.07
C PRO A 148 19.27 22.65 -25.58
N SER A 149 20.58 22.47 -25.77
CA SER A 149 21.12 21.17 -26.18
C SER A 149 20.79 20.10 -25.12
N ALA A 150 20.68 18.84 -25.53
CA ALA A 150 20.43 17.70 -24.59
C ALA A 150 21.35 17.78 -23.37
N ALA A 151 22.63 18.14 -23.55
CA ALA A 151 23.58 18.30 -22.46
C ALA A 151 23.13 19.34 -21.41
N GLN A 152 22.55 20.47 -21.85
CA GLN A 152 22.06 21.52 -20.93
C GLN A 152 20.80 21.12 -20.19
N VAL A 153 19.85 20.45 -20.87
CA VAL A 153 18.65 19.90 -20.24
C VAL A 153 19.03 18.85 -19.20
N LEU A 154 20.03 18.02 -19.50
CA LEU A 154 20.43 16.87 -18.71
C LEU A 154 21.14 17.24 -17.40
N HIS A 155 21.95 18.31 -17.41
CA HIS A 155 22.62 18.80 -16.19
C HIS A 155 21.68 19.47 -15.19
N GLY A 156 20.52 19.91 -15.63
CA GLY A 156 19.51 20.56 -14.79
C GLY A 156 18.43 19.63 -14.22
N LEU A 157 18.43 18.32 -14.55
CA LEU A 157 17.39 17.42 -14.10
C LEU A 157 17.51 17.09 -12.60
N PRO A 158 16.44 17.24 -11.82
CA PRO A 158 16.40 16.86 -10.41
C PRO A 158 16.25 15.33 -10.25
N LEU A 159 17.23 14.57 -10.72
CA LEU A 159 17.15 13.10 -10.78
C LEU A 159 16.95 12.45 -9.42
N ALA A 160 17.49 13.05 -8.36
CA ALA A 160 17.32 12.54 -7.00
C ALA A 160 15.85 12.64 -6.55
N ASP A 161 15.19 13.78 -6.82
CA ASP A 161 13.80 14.01 -6.47
C ASP A 161 12.87 13.10 -7.28
N VAL A 162 13.15 12.93 -8.57
CA VAL A 162 12.38 12.01 -9.44
C VAL A 162 12.45 10.57 -8.94
N VAL A 163 13.63 10.11 -8.53
CA VAL A 163 13.81 8.76 -7.99
C VAL A 163 13.11 8.60 -6.66
N LEU A 164 13.24 9.57 -5.78
CA LEU A 164 12.58 9.54 -4.47
C LEU A 164 11.07 9.55 -4.62
N ASP A 165 10.53 10.40 -5.49
CA ASP A 165 9.11 10.45 -5.80
C ASP A 165 8.59 9.10 -6.35
N ALA A 166 9.31 8.51 -7.30
CA ALA A 166 8.96 7.22 -7.87
C ALA A 166 8.95 6.09 -6.82
N LEU A 167 9.94 6.04 -5.92
CA LEU A 167 10.01 5.04 -4.85
C LEU A 167 8.90 5.20 -3.81
N LEU A 168 8.52 6.42 -3.50
CA LEU A 168 7.50 6.72 -2.47
C LEU A 168 6.07 6.55 -2.98
N HIS A 169 5.78 7.03 -4.20
CA HIS A 169 4.42 7.09 -4.73
C HIS A 169 4.05 5.94 -5.67
N HIS A 170 5.07 5.24 -6.23
CA HIS A 170 4.87 4.12 -7.15
C HIS A 170 5.63 2.86 -6.71
N PRO A 171 5.40 2.35 -5.49
CA PRO A 171 6.18 1.23 -4.93
C PRO A 171 6.04 -0.09 -5.71
N SER A 172 5.03 -0.22 -6.58
CA SER A 172 4.87 -1.39 -7.45
C SER A 172 5.64 -1.30 -8.76
N ASP A 173 5.96 -0.10 -9.24
CA ASP A 173 6.68 0.16 -10.50
C ASP A 173 7.48 1.46 -10.43
N ALA A 174 8.37 1.57 -9.46
CA ALA A 174 9.22 2.75 -9.31
C ALA A 174 10.16 2.99 -10.52
N PRO A 175 10.76 1.97 -11.16
CA PRO A 175 11.55 2.18 -12.36
C PRO A 175 10.77 2.80 -13.52
N GLY A 176 9.58 2.28 -13.81
CA GLY A 176 8.71 2.81 -14.87
C GLY A 176 8.23 4.23 -14.59
N ALA A 177 7.82 4.52 -13.37
CA ALA A 177 7.41 5.85 -12.94
C ALA A 177 8.56 6.86 -13.04
N ALA A 178 9.77 6.50 -12.60
CA ALA A 178 10.94 7.35 -12.72
C ALA A 178 11.29 7.68 -14.19
N VAL A 179 11.28 6.67 -15.06
CA VAL A 179 11.53 6.86 -16.50
C VAL A 179 10.48 7.77 -17.12
N LYS A 180 9.20 7.55 -16.82
CA LYS A 180 8.12 8.40 -17.30
C LYS A 180 8.32 9.86 -16.88
N ARG A 181 8.63 10.08 -15.62
CA ARG A 181 8.87 11.44 -15.09
C ARG A 181 10.10 12.11 -15.72
N ILE A 182 11.19 11.37 -15.89
CA ILE A 182 12.38 11.87 -16.60
C ILE A 182 12.01 12.23 -18.04
N SER A 183 11.26 11.40 -18.75
CA SER A 183 10.81 11.66 -20.12
C SER A 183 9.98 12.94 -20.24
N GLU A 184 9.10 13.22 -19.27
CA GLU A 184 8.34 14.47 -19.20
C GLU A 184 9.23 15.71 -18.99
N LEU A 185 10.29 15.58 -18.19
CA LEU A 185 11.22 16.67 -17.88
C LEU A 185 12.22 16.97 -19.02
N VAL A 186 12.58 15.95 -19.80
CA VAL A 186 13.48 16.09 -20.96
C VAL A 186 12.80 16.87 -22.11
N GLY A 187 11.47 16.86 -22.14
CA GLY A 187 10.66 17.65 -23.09
C GLY A 187 10.26 16.88 -24.35
N PRO A 188 9.53 17.54 -25.26
CA PRO A 188 8.89 16.85 -26.38
C PRO A 188 9.85 16.43 -27.49
N THR A 189 11.08 16.97 -27.52
CA THR A 189 12.10 16.68 -28.54
C THR A 189 12.86 15.38 -28.27
N MET A 190 12.83 14.89 -27.04
CA MET A 190 13.46 13.64 -26.63
C MET A 190 12.46 12.79 -25.85
N GLN A 191 12.45 11.50 -26.14
CA GLN A 191 11.57 10.56 -25.42
C GLN A 191 12.37 9.43 -24.82
N LEU A 192 12.08 9.12 -23.56
CA LEU A 192 12.71 8.04 -22.83
C LEU A 192 11.70 6.94 -22.58
N LEU A 193 12.03 5.70 -22.90
CA LEU A 193 11.16 4.54 -22.71
C LEU A 193 11.91 3.38 -22.08
N LEU A 194 11.29 2.71 -21.12
CA LEU A 194 11.79 1.47 -20.51
C LEU A 194 11.00 0.27 -21.06
N THR A 195 11.71 -0.73 -21.53
CA THR A 195 11.12 -2.01 -21.97
C THR A 195 11.65 -3.18 -21.14
N ALA A 196 10.93 -4.29 -21.16
CA ALA A 196 11.41 -5.53 -20.55
C ALA A 196 12.67 -6.05 -21.26
N PRO A 197 13.53 -6.84 -20.58
CA PRO A 197 14.73 -7.42 -21.17
C PRO A 197 14.42 -8.21 -22.45
N GLY A 198 15.25 -8.02 -23.48
CA GLY A 198 15.11 -8.74 -24.76
C GLY A 198 13.97 -8.29 -25.66
N LYS A 199 13.19 -7.29 -25.30
CA LYS A 199 12.22 -6.69 -26.22
C LYS A 199 12.91 -5.75 -27.21
N PRO A 200 12.53 -5.75 -28.49
CA PRO A 200 13.06 -4.83 -29.48
C PRO A 200 12.78 -3.38 -29.10
N ALA A 201 13.59 -2.47 -29.62
CA ALA A 201 13.32 -1.05 -29.53
C ALA A 201 11.94 -0.72 -30.13
N PRO A 202 11.20 0.25 -29.58
CA PRO A 202 9.91 0.64 -30.12
C PRO A 202 10.06 1.20 -31.54
N ASP A 203 9.00 1.08 -32.34
CA ASP A 203 8.91 1.76 -33.62
C ASP A 203 9.00 3.27 -33.42
N VAL A 204 9.86 3.92 -34.18
CA VAL A 204 10.21 5.33 -34.00
C VAL A 204 9.52 6.16 -35.08
N ALA A 205 9.04 7.34 -34.70
CA ALA A 205 8.53 8.30 -35.67
C ALA A 205 9.62 8.68 -36.68
N GLU A 206 9.24 8.93 -37.94
CA GLU A 206 10.18 9.35 -38.99
C GLU A 206 10.99 10.56 -38.53
N GLY A 207 12.32 10.46 -38.63
CA GLY A 207 13.23 11.54 -38.30
C GLY A 207 13.91 11.51 -36.92
N LEU A 208 13.67 10.47 -36.08
CA LEU A 208 14.38 10.30 -34.79
C LEU A 208 15.35 9.11 -34.83
N ALA A 209 16.48 9.25 -34.13
CA ALA A 209 17.42 8.16 -33.87
C ALA A 209 17.16 7.53 -32.52
N VAL A 210 17.30 6.20 -32.41
CA VAL A 210 17.14 5.47 -31.16
C VAL A 210 18.51 5.05 -30.61
N ILE A 211 18.76 5.39 -29.38
CA ILE A 211 19.92 4.92 -28.62
C ILE A 211 19.39 4.02 -27.50
N SER A 212 19.96 2.83 -27.36
CA SER A 212 19.50 1.85 -26.36
C SER A 212 20.64 1.51 -25.40
N HIS A 213 20.27 1.28 -24.13
CA HIS A 213 21.20 0.85 -23.08
C HIS A 213 20.50 -0.13 -22.12
N GLY A 214 21.21 -1.20 -21.75
CA GLY A 214 20.68 -2.18 -20.77
C GLY A 214 20.59 -1.59 -19.37
N VAL A 215 19.50 -1.87 -18.68
CA VAL A 215 19.29 -1.52 -17.27
C VAL A 215 19.62 -2.74 -16.42
N ARG A 216 20.54 -2.59 -15.45
CA ARG A 216 20.99 -3.71 -14.61
C ARG A 216 20.78 -3.42 -13.13
N ALA A 217 20.16 -4.34 -12.43
CA ALA A 217 20.10 -4.37 -10.96
C ALA A 217 21.12 -5.41 -10.46
N GLY A 218 22.28 -4.95 -10.01
CA GLY A 218 23.41 -5.85 -9.73
C GLY A 218 23.92 -6.53 -11.00
N ASN A 219 23.91 -7.86 -11.03
CA ASN A 219 24.35 -8.66 -12.17
C ASN A 219 23.22 -9.03 -13.15
N GLU A 220 21.96 -8.79 -12.79
CA GLU A 220 20.81 -9.14 -13.61
C GLU A 220 20.37 -7.98 -14.50
N GLU A 221 20.08 -8.25 -15.77
CA GLU A 221 19.48 -7.28 -16.68
C GLU A 221 17.96 -7.24 -16.42
N THR A 222 17.47 -6.09 -15.96
CA THR A 222 16.08 -5.90 -15.56
C THR A 222 15.23 -5.20 -16.62
N GLY A 223 15.88 -4.62 -17.64
CA GLY A 223 15.20 -3.93 -18.73
C GLY A 223 16.17 -3.31 -19.73
N GLN A 224 15.58 -2.68 -20.76
CA GLN A 224 16.31 -1.84 -21.70
C GLN A 224 15.71 -0.44 -21.72
N LEU A 225 16.58 0.56 -21.65
CA LEU A 225 16.21 1.96 -21.75
C LEU A 225 16.50 2.45 -23.15
N HIS A 226 15.53 3.09 -23.79
CA HIS A 226 15.62 3.63 -25.13
C HIS A 226 15.44 5.14 -25.07
N LEU A 227 16.34 5.86 -25.68
CA LEU A 227 16.28 7.32 -25.84
C LEU A 227 16.12 7.65 -27.32
N MET A 228 15.03 8.31 -27.65
CA MET A 228 14.75 8.83 -28.98
C MET A 228 15.23 10.28 -29.03
N VAL A 229 16.11 10.57 -29.97
CA VAL A 229 16.75 11.89 -30.12
C VAL A 229 16.68 12.37 -31.57
N PRO A 230 16.69 13.69 -31.83
CA PRO A 230 16.87 14.25 -33.16
C PRO A 230 18.18 13.77 -33.80
N PRO A 231 18.26 13.64 -35.15
CA PRO A 231 19.45 13.12 -35.83
C PRO A 231 20.67 14.05 -35.76
N ASP A 232 20.47 15.31 -35.46
CA ASP A 232 21.48 16.35 -35.27
C ASP A 232 22.06 16.41 -33.85
N GLU A 233 21.52 15.61 -32.92
CA GLU A 233 22.02 15.54 -31.53
C GLU A 233 23.35 14.77 -31.47
N ASP A 234 24.28 15.21 -30.61
CA ASP A 234 25.53 14.49 -30.37
C ASP A 234 25.29 13.11 -29.75
N ALA A 235 25.47 12.08 -30.57
CA ALA A 235 25.25 10.70 -30.19
C ALA A 235 26.11 10.24 -28.99
N ASN A 236 27.29 10.84 -28.77
CA ASN A 236 28.15 10.47 -27.63
C ASN A 236 27.60 11.04 -26.33
N THR A 237 27.16 12.28 -26.33
CA THR A 237 26.49 12.93 -25.19
C THR A 237 25.19 12.17 -24.83
N ALA A 238 24.37 11.85 -25.82
CA ALA A 238 23.14 11.11 -25.64
C ALA A 238 23.38 9.69 -25.05
N ARG A 239 24.41 8.97 -25.54
CA ARG A 239 24.81 7.65 -24.97
C ARG A 239 25.29 7.75 -23.54
N HIS A 240 26.11 8.75 -23.23
CA HIS A 240 26.64 8.94 -21.87
C HIS A 240 25.49 9.23 -20.88
N PHE A 241 24.60 10.11 -21.26
CA PHE A 241 23.39 10.39 -20.48
C PHE A 241 22.55 9.13 -20.28
N LEU A 242 22.22 8.42 -21.35
CA LEU A 242 21.41 7.20 -21.27
C LEU A 242 22.04 6.17 -20.34
N ALA A 243 23.37 6.02 -20.36
CA ALA A 243 24.10 5.14 -19.47
C ALA A 243 23.97 5.56 -18.00
N GLN A 244 24.02 6.86 -17.69
CA GLN A 244 23.81 7.38 -16.32
C GLN A 244 22.39 7.11 -15.83
N ILE A 245 21.38 7.39 -16.66
CA ILE A 245 19.98 7.11 -16.33
C ILE A 245 19.75 5.60 -16.16
N ALA A 246 20.29 4.78 -17.06
CA ALA A 246 20.17 3.32 -16.95
C ALA A 246 20.78 2.78 -15.65
N HIS A 247 21.93 3.33 -15.24
CA HIS A 247 22.55 2.99 -13.97
C HIS A 247 21.68 3.40 -12.77
N LEU A 248 21.09 4.60 -12.80
CA LEU A 248 20.20 5.10 -11.77
C LEU A 248 18.91 4.24 -11.67
N ILE A 249 18.26 3.98 -12.80
CA ILE A 249 17.05 3.15 -12.87
C ILE A 249 17.35 1.72 -12.39
N GLY A 250 18.52 1.17 -12.70
CA GLY A 250 18.98 -0.12 -12.19
C GLY A 250 19.11 -0.16 -10.66
N LYS A 251 19.59 0.93 -10.05
CA LYS A 251 19.61 1.07 -8.59
C LYS A 251 18.21 1.13 -8.00
N VAL A 252 17.30 1.88 -8.62
CA VAL A 252 15.89 1.95 -8.21
C VAL A 252 15.24 0.58 -8.28
N ALA A 253 15.42 -0.16 -9.38
CA ALA A 253 14.92 -1.52 -9.56
C ALA A 253 15.46 -2.46 -8.47
N GLY A 254 16.74 -2.39 -8.16
CA GLY A 254 17.36 -3.19 -7.11
C GLY A 254 16.87 -2.84 -5.68
N LEU A 255 16.55 -1.58 -5.42
CA LEU A 255 15.95 -1.16 -4.16
C LEU A 255 14.52 -1.65 -4.03
N GLN A 256 13.75 -1.53 -5.10
CA GLN A 256 12.38 -2.02 -5.15
C GLN A 256 12.32 -3.54 -4.97
N ASP A 257 13.16 -4.31 -5.64
CA ASP A 257 13.21 -5.77 -5.47
C ASP A 257 13.55 -6.15 -4.02
N ARG A 258 14.52 -5.48 -3.41
CA ARG A 258 14.84 -5.69 -1.98
C ARG A 258 13.66 -5.34 -1.09
N HIS A 259 12.99 -4.22 -1.33
CA HIS A 259 11.80 -3.83 -0.57
C HIS A 259 10.68 -4.88 -0.69
N ASN A 260 10.35 -5.30 -1.91
CA ASN A 260 9.34 -6.32 -2.17
C ASN A 260 9.70 -7.66 -1.51
N ARG A 261 10.98 -8.03 -1.54
CA ARG A 261 11.49 -9.24 -0.87
C ARG A 261 11.34 -9.15 0.65
N LEU A 262 11.70 -8.00 1.25
CA LEU A 262 11.54 -7.77 2.69
C LEU A 262 10.07 -7.78 3.10
N GLN A 263 9.20 -7.12 2.35
CA GLN A 263 7.75 -7.17 2.58
C GLN A 263 7.24 -8.61 2.50
N LYS A 264 7.61 -9.35 1.48
CA LYS A 264 7.20 -10.75 1.32
C LYS A 264 7.66 -11.62 2.50
N LEU A 265 8.91 -11.46 2.95
CA LEU A 265 9.43 -12.16 4.13
C LEU A 265 8.69 -11.79 5.42
N ALA A 266 8.25 -10.55 5.55
CA ALA A 266 7.51 -10.08 6.72
C ALA A 266 6.07 -10.62 6.80
N ILE A 267 5.44 -10.94 5.65
CA ILE A 267 4.03 -11.33 5.58
C ILE A 267 3.79 -12.80 5.23
N THR A 268 4.83 -13.55 4.81
CA THR A 268 4.68 -14.98 4.46
C THR A 268 5.36 -15.90 5.46
N ASP A 269 4.87 -17.13 5.54
CA ASP A 269 5.55 -18.26 6.21
C ASP A 269 6.70 -18.75 5.33
N GLN A 270 7.90 -18.81 5.89
CA GLN A 270 9.13 -19.12 5.15
C GLN A 270 9.17 -20.55 4.61
N LEU A 271 8.50 -21.50 5.27
CA LEU A 271 8.48 -22.89 4.85
C LEU A 271 7.52 -23.11 3.67
N THR A 272 6.29 -22.61 3.79
CA THR A 272 5.18 -22.94 2.89
C THR A 272 4.90 -21.87 1.84
N GLY A 273 5.38 -20.64 2.04
CA GLY A 273 5.18 -19.50 1.14
C GLY A 273 3.75 -18.95 1.11
N VAL A 274 2.81 -19.47 1.93
CA VAL A 274 1.52 -18.84 2.18
C VAL A 274 1.68 -17.70 3.20
N TYR A 275 0.63 -16.95 3.48
CA TYR A 275 0.73 -15.88 4.47
C TYR A 275 1.01 -16.42 5.86
N ASN A 276 1.69 -15.61 6.70
CA ASN A 276 1.94 -15.97 8.09
C ASN A 276 0.76 -15.55 9.00
N ARG A 277 0.79 -16.01 10.26
CA ARG A 277 -0.22 -15.70 11.27
C ARG A 277 -0.46 -14.20 11.46
N ARG A 278 0.63 -13.43 11.53
CA ARG A 278 0.54 -11.98 11.76
C ARG A 278 -0.22 -11.27 10.64
N TYR A 279 0.07 -11.61 9.40
CA TYR A 279 -0.64 -11.04 8.25
C TYR A 279 -2.10 -11.51 8.18
N PHE A 280 -2.38 -12.78 8.51
CA PHE A 280 -3.73 -13.31 8.61
C PHE A 280 -4.59 -12.50 9.59
N GLU A 281 -4.11 -12.28 10.83
CA GLU A 281 -4.84 -11.54 11.86
C GLU A 281 -5.13 -10.09 11.41
N HIS A 282 -4.12 -9.43 10.84
CA HIS A 282 -4.26 -8.08 10.30
C HIS A 282 -5.26 -8.02 9.13
N PHE A 283 -5.16 -8.95 8.18
CA PHE A 283 -6.08 -9.02 7.04
C PHE A 283 -7.51 -9.29 7.48
N LEU A 284 -7.71 -10.25 8.40
CA LEU A 284 -9.04 -10.59 8.90
C LEU A 284 -9.71 -9.39 9.57
N THR A 285 -8.97 -8.63 10.38
CA THR A 285 -9.47 -7.39 10.98
C THR A 285 -9.97 -6.41 9.92
N ARG A 286 -9.14 -6.10 8.93
CA ARG A 286 -9.48 -5.15 7.87
C ARG A 286 -10.64 -5.62 6.98
N ILE A 287 -10.70 -6.91 6.65
CA ILE A 287 -11.76 -7.41 5.79
C ILE A 287 -13.11 -7.45 6.50
N LEU A 288 -13.15 -7.73 7.82
CA LEU A 288 -14.38 -7.67 8.61
C LEU A 288 -14.90 -6.22 8.75
N GLU A 289 -14.03 -5.24 8.96
CA GLU A 289 -14.41 -3.82 8.92
C GLU A 289 -15.04 -3.43 7.59
N LYS A 290 -14.39 -3.83 6.49
CA LYS A 290 -14.92 -3.61 5.14
C LYS A 290 -16.26 -4.34 4.91
N ALA A 291 -16.37 -5.56 5.40
CA ALA A 291 -17.58 -6.39 5.28
C ALA A 291 -18.78 -5.77 6.00
N ARG A 292 -18.56 -5.15 7.16
CA ARG A 292 -19.60 -4.40 7.90
C ARG A 292 -20.15 -3.23 7.09
N VAL A 293 -19.23 -2.43 6.53
CA VAL A 293 -19.60 -1.23 5.76
C VAL A 293 -20.27 -1.60 4.44
N MET A 294 -19.73 -2.58 3.72
CA MET A 294 -20.15 -2.94 2.38
C MET A 294 -21.17 -4.09 2.35
N ARG A 295 -21.55 -4.62 3.51
CA ARG A 295 -22.58 -5.68 3.68
C ARG A 295 -22.33 -6.91 2.81
N PHE A 296 -21.17 -7.55 3.00
CA PHE A 296 -20.86 -8.84 2.39
C PHE A 296 -20.36 -9.85 3.43
N PRO A 297 -20.58 -11.16 3.21
CA PRO A 297 -20.13 -12.18 4.12
C PRO A 297 -18.63 -12.42 4.02
N VAL A 298 -18.04 -12.82 5.15
CA VAL A 298 -16.66 -13.34 5.23
C VAL A 298 -16.73 -14.69 5.92
N THR A 299 -16.13 -15.72 5.34
CA THR A 299 -16.07 -17.06 5.97
C THR A 299 -14.61 -17.37 6.29
N LEU A 300 -14.36 -17.73 7.54
CA LEU A 300 -13.11 -18.24 8.04
C LEU A 300 -13.16 -19.77 8.08
N LEU A 301 -12.16 -20.41 7.49
CA LEU A 301 -11.85 -21.82 7.65
C LEU A 301 -10.56 -21.92 8.47
N LEU A 302 -10.61 -22.64 9.58
CA LEU A 302 -9.42 -23.17 10.25
C LEU A 302 -9.33 -24.67 9.95
N PHE A 303 -8.14 -25.16 9.62
CA PHE A 303 -7.92 -26.58 9.43
C PHE A 303 -6.53 -27.00 9.85
N ASP A 304 -6.38 -28.26 10.20
CA ASP A 304 -5.07 -28.88 10.48
C ASP A 304 -4.93 -30.24 9.79
N ILE A 305 -3.68 -30.73 9.76
CA ILE A 305 -3.34 -32.05 9.23
C ILE A 305 -3.48 -33.06 10.36
N ASP A 306 -4.39 -34.02 10.19
CA ASP A 306 -4.65 -35.03 11.21
C ASP A 306 -3.39 -35.87 11.48
N ASP A 307 -3.09 -36.04 12.77
CA ASP A 307 -1.94 -36.85 13.25
C ASP A 307 -0.55 -36.41 12.71
N PHE A 308 -0.38 -35.13 12.37
CA PHE A 308 0.86 -34.60 11.78
C PHE A 308 2.11 -34.93 12.60
N LYS A 309 2.02 -34.88 13.93
CA LYS A 309 3.11 -35.27 14.84
C LYS A 309 3.57 -36.70 14.60
N ARG A 310 2.63 -37.65 14.39
CA ARG A 310 2.95 -39.06 14.13
C ARG A 310 3.76 -39.21 12.83
N TYR A 311 3.45 -38.41 11.80
CA TYR A 311 4.23 -38.44 10.55
C TYR A 311 5.65 -37.92 10.77
N ASN A 312 5.82 -36.83 11.53
CA ASN A 312 7.13 -36.33 11.90
C ASN A 312 7.94 -37.37 12.69
N ASP A 313 7.32 -38.03 13.67
CA ASP A 313 7.97 -39.03 14.52
C ASP A 313 8.35 -40.29 13.72
N THR A 314 7.57 -40.64 12.69
CA THR A 314 7.77 -41.85 11.88
C THR A 314 8.75 -41.63 10.73
N TYR A 315 8.62 -40.49 10.01
CA TYR A 315 9.33 -40.25 8.74
C TYR A 315 10.35 -39.12 8.83
N GLY A 316 10.44 -38.47 9.96
CA GLY A 316 11.34 -37.34 10.21
C GLY A 316 10.78 -35.98 9.77
N HIS A 317 11.34 -34.91 10.35
CA HIS A 317 10.89 -33.51 10.11
C HIS A 317 10.99 -33.08 8.64
N GLY A 318 11.96 -33.59 7.89
CA GLY A 318 12.09 -33.26 6.46
C GLY A 318 10.88 -33.69 5.62
N VAL A 319 10.28 -34.86 5.94
CA VAL A 319 9.06 -35.34 5.29
C VAL A 319 7.86 -34.50 5.77
N GLY A 320 7.79 -34.15 7.06
CA GLY A 320 6.78 -33.24 7.58
C GLY A 320 6.81 -31.86 6.91
N ASP A 321 7.98 -31.30 6.70
CA ASP A 321 8.16 -30.04 5.97
C ASP A 321 7.64 -30.12 4.52
N GLN A 322 7.87 -31.27 3.86
CA GLN A 322 7.35 -31.51 2.50
C GLN A 322 5.82 -31.60 2.50
N ILE A 323 5.23 -32.32 3.47
CA ILE A 323 3.77 -32.40 3.65
C ILE A 323 3.17 -31.00 3.81
N LEU A 324 3.73 -30.15 4.67
CA LEU A 324 3.28 -28.79 4.89
C LEU A 324 3.33 -27.93 3.62
N LYS A 325 4.43 -28.03 2.84
CA LYS A 325 4.57 -27.31 1.57
C LYS A 325 3.52 -27.73 0.54
N GLU A 326 3.30 -29.02 0.41
CA GLU A 326 2.34 -29.57 -0.56
C GLU A 326 0.91 -29.24 -0.16
N THR A 327 0.57 -29.36 1.13
CA THR A 327 -0.74 -28.96 1.69
C THR A 327 -1.04 -27.50 1.39
N ALA A 328 -0.10 -26.60 1.66
CA ALA A 328 -0.23 -25.19 1.35
C ALA A 328 -0.42 -24.92 -0.15
N ALA A 329 0.37 -25.59 -1.00
CA ALA A 329 0.29 -25.44 -2.45
C ALA A 329 -1.04 -25.96 -3.01
N LEU A 330 -1.56 -27.07 -2.50
CA LEU A 330 -2.86 -27.62 -2.86
C LEU A 330 -3.99 -26.68 -2.46
N MET A 331 -3.97 -26.14 -1.23
CA MET A 331 -4.98 -25.19 -0.77
C MET A 331 -4.98 -23.93 -1.62
N ARG A 332 -3.82 -23.33 -1.91
CA ARG A 332 -3.72 -22.17 -2.80
C ARG A 332 -4.32 -22.39 -4.19
N ARG A 333 -4.09 -23.56 -4.79
CA ARG A 333 -4.68 -23.94 -6.10
C ARG A 333 -6.18 -24.18 -6.03
N THR A 334 -6.69 -24.48 -4.84
CA THR A 334 -8.12 -24.76 -4.61
C THR A 334 -8.90 -23.48 -4.36
N CYS A 335 -8.27 -22.47 -3.78
CA CYS A 335 -8.85 -21.16 -3.49
C CYS A 335 -8.79 -20.21 -4.70
N ARG A 336 -9.59 -19.15 -4.65
CA ARG A 336 -9.55 -18.05 -5.63
C ARG A 336 -8.31 -17.20 -5.38
N GLU A 337 -7.87 -16.44 -6.37
CA GLU A 337 -6.70 -15.56 -6.26
C GLU A 337 -6.80 -14.54 -5.12
N HIS A 338 -8.00 -14.05 -4.83
CA HIS A 338 -8.24 -13.05 -3.79
C HIS A 338 -8.52 -13.65 -2.40
N ASP A 339 -8.75 -14.98 -2.28
CA ASP A 339 -8.86 -15.62 -0.99
C ASP A 339 -7.50 -15.64 -0.29
N LEU A 340 -7.50 -15.43 1.02
CA LEU A 340 -6.26 -15.46 1.78
C LEU A 340 -6.03 -16.86 2.34
N VAL A 341 -4.86 -17.44 2.09
CA VAL A 341 -4.41 -18.71 2.68
C VAL A 341 -3.20 -18.42 3.56
N ALA A 342 -3.25 -18.85 4.82
CA ALA A 342 -2.20 -18.60 5.81
C ALA A 342 -1.86 -19.87 6.60
N ARG A 343 -0.62 -19.93 7.10
CA ARG A 343 -0.21 -20.87 8.13
C ARG A 343 -0.15 -20.14 9.46
N ILE A 344 -0.90 -20.61 10.45
CA ILE A 344 -1.09 -19.93 11.74
C ILE A 344 -0.43 -20.64 12.91
N GLY A 345 -0.05 -21.90 12.73
CA GLY A 345 0.59 -22.75 13.71
C GLY A 345 1.53 -23.77 13.07
N GLY A 346 1.92 -24.82 13.79
CA GLY A 346 2.78 -25.90 13.30
C GLY A 346 2.22 -26.60 12.07
N ASP A 347 1.06 -27.18 12.22
CA ASP A 347 0.25 -27.88 11.20
C ASP A 347 -1.11 -27.22 10.93
N GLU A 348 -1.32 -26.06 11.53
CA GLU A 348 -2.57 -25.30 11.46
C GLU A 348 -2.55 -24.26 10.35
N PHE A 349 -3.61 -24.23 9.57
CA PHE A 349 -3.82 -23.31 8.48
C PHE A 349 -5.14 -22.55 8.61
N ALA A 350 -5.19 -21.35 8.05
CA ALA A 350 -6.39 -20.53 7.95
C ALA A 350 -6.67 -20.13 6.50
N VAL A 351 -7.94 -20.09 6.12
CA VAL A 351 -8.37 -19.53 4.83
C VAL A 351 -9.49 -18.54 5.08
N VAL A 352 -9.35 -17.33 4.51
CA VAL A 352 -10.39 -16.31 4.55
C VAL A 352 -11.02 -16.18 3.17
N PHE A 353 -12.28 -16.58 3.07
CA PHE A 353 -13.11 -16.45 1.88
C PHE A 353 -13.92 -15.16 1.94
N TRP A 354 -13.86 -14.37 0.90
CA TRP A 354 -14.61 -13.11 0.82
C TRP A 354 -14.90 -12.72 -0.63
N GLU A 355 -15.83 -11.81 -0.84
CA GLU A 355 -16.20 -11.37 -2.19
C GLU A 355 -15.57 -10.01 -2.52
N LYS A 356 -14.61 -10.02 -3.45
CA LYS A 356 -13.86 -8.81 -3.86
C LYS A 356 -14.77 -7.70 -4.36
N GLU A 357 -15.81 -8.05 -5.11
CA GLU A 357 -16.76 -7.10 -5.71
C GLU A 357 -18.12 -7.08 -5.01
N GLY A 358 -18.35 -8.02 -4.09
CA GLY A 358 -19.68 -8.27 -3.51
C GLY A 358 -20.67 -8.84 -4.53
N PRO A 359 -21.87 -9.26 -4.10
CA PRO A 359 -22.89 -9.73 -5.03
C PRO A 359 -23.20 -8.63 -6.06
N ARG A 360 -23.37 -9.03 -7.31
CA ARG A 360 -23.76 -8.11 -8.41
C ARG A 360 -25.14 -7.53 -8.13
N THR A 361 -25.17 -6.37 -7.50
CA THR A 361 -26.39 -5.61 -7.29
C THR A 361 -26.66 -4.72 -8.52
N PRO A 362 -27.91 -4.59 -8.97
CA PRO A 362 -28.26 -3.60 -9.99
C PRO A 362 -27.77 -2.20 -9.58
N LYS A 363 -27.35 -1.38 -10.54
CA LYS A 363 -26.91 -0.01 -10.25
C LYS A 363 -28.01 0.73 -9.48
N GLY A 364 -27.66 1.24 -8.28
CA GLY A 364 -28.58 2.00 -7.43
C GLY A 364 -29.31 1.19 -6.34
N ALA A 365 -29.18 -0.13 -6.30
CA ALA A 365 -29.77 -0.94 -5.22
C ALA A 365 -28.83 -0.97 -3.99
N GLU A 366 -29.41 -0.81 -2.81
CA GLU A 366 -28.69 -0.94 -1.55
C GLU A 366 -28.25 -2.40 -1.33
N ARG A 367 -26.98 -2.62 -0.95
CA ARG A 367 -26.50 -3.97 -0.64
C ARG A 367 -27.15 -4.48 0.65
N VAL A 368 -27.75 -5.64 0.56
CA VAL A 368 -28.34 -6.33 1.71
C VAL A 368 -27.48 -7.56 2.02
N MET A 369 -27.17 -7.76 3.31
CA MET A 369 -26.47 -8.96 3.75
C MET A 369 -27.34 -10.20 3.42
N PRO A 370 -26.75 -11.28 2.89
CA PRO A 370 -27.48 -12.53 2.69
C PRO A 370 -28.10 -13.03 3.99
N THR A 371 -29.23 -13.74 3.90
CA THR A 371 -29.93 -14.27 5.08
C THR A 371 -29.27 -15.53 5.66
N LYS A 372 -28.41 -16.20 4.88
CA LYS A 372 -27.69 -17.42 5.26
C LYS A 372 -26.22 -17.33 4.90
N PRO A 373 -25.34 -18.05 5.62
CA PRO A 373 -23.93 -18.15 5.27
C PRO A 373 -23.73 -18.72 3.86
N PRO A 374 -22.64 -18.31 3.14
CA PRO A 374 -22.34 -18.84 1.82
C PRO A 374 -21.89 -20.31 1.88
N GLN A 375 -22.42 -21.16 1.01
CA GLN A 375 -22.04 -22.57 0.91
C GLN A 375 -20.74 -22.82 0.12
N SER A 376 -20.26 -21.84 -0.63
CA SER A 376 -19.05 -21.99 -1.47
C SER A 376 -17.79 -22.35 -0.69
N PRO A 377 -17.51 -21.84 0.52
CA PRO A 377 -16.35 -22.25 1.31
C PRO A 377 -16.34 -23.74 1.68
N ARG A 378 -17.50 -24.30 2.03
CA ARG A 378 -17.64 -25.74 2.28
C ARG A 378 -17.27 -26.56 1.04
N LEU A 379 -17.78 -26.19 -0.13
CA LEU A 379 -17.47 -26.89 -1.38
C LEU A 379 -15.98 -26.82 -1.74
N VAL A 380 -15.33 -25.68 -1.46
CA VAL A 380 -13.88 -25.52 -1.62
C VAL A 380 -13.11 -26.48 -0.73
N PHE A 381 -13.48 -26.56 0.55
CA PHE A 381 -12.83 -27.48 1.49
C PHE A 381 -13.04 -28.94 1.12
N GLU A 382 -14.27 -29.36 0.76
CA GLU A 382 -14.57 -30.73 0.32
C GLU A 382 -13.77 -31.12 -0.94
N ARG A 383 -13.55 -30.17 -1.86
CA ARG A 383 -12.67 -30.37 -3.01
C ARG A 383 -11.22 -30.53 -2.57
N PHE A 384 -10.76 -29.68 -1.66
CA PHE A 384 -9.40 -29.75 -1.12
C PHE A 384 -9.16 -31.08 -0.39
N ARG A 385 -10.08 -31.51 0.48
CA ARG A 385 -10.01 -32.79 1.18
C ARG A 385 -9.86 -33.97 0.21
N ARG A 386 -10.66 -33.99 -0.87
CA ARG A 386 -10.55 -35.02 -1.91
C ARG A 386 -9.20 -34.97 -2.65
N LEU A 387 -8.67 -33.79 -2.91
CA LEU A 387 -7.35 -33.64 -3.51
C LEU A 387 -6.25 -34.14 -2.57
N MET A 388 -6.31 -33.83 -1.28
CA MET A 388 -5.40 -34.35 -0.26
C MET A 388 -5.41 -35.89 -0.22
N ALA A 389 -6.59 -36.50 -0.19
CA ALA A 389 -6.73 -37.96 -0.22
C ALA A 389 -6.21 -38.62 -1.51
N SER A 390 -6.19 -37.90 -2.64
CA SER A 390 -5.67 -38.41 -3.92
C SER A 390 -4.21 -38.08 -4.19
N GLN A 391 -3.62 -37.14 -3.42
CA GLN A 391 -2.24 -36.70 -3.58
C GLN A 391 -1.27 -37.81 -3.21
N ASP A 392 -0.25 -37.96 -4.03
CA ASP A 392 0.89 -38.83 -3.73
C ASP A 392 1.94 -38.00 -2.97
N PHE A 393 2.32 -38.47 -1.78
CA PHE A 393 3.36 -37.87 -0.96
C PHE A 393 4.59 -38.77 -0.99
N PRO A 394 5.57 -38.51 -1.86
CA PRO A 394 6.72 -39.43 -2.10
C PRO A 394 7.49 -39.79 -0.82
N GLY A 395 7.51 -38.85 0.16
CA GLY A 395 8.16 -39.07 1.46
C GLY A 395 7.49 -40.11 2.35
N LEU A 396 6.24 -40.51 2.07
CA LEU A 396 5.50 -41.52 2.83
C LEU A 396 5.60 -42.94 2.26
N GLY A 397 6.43 -43.14 1.24
CA GLY A 397 6.65 -44.43 0.60
C GLY A 397 5.48 -44.91 -0.30
N SER A 398 5.47 -46.19 -0.67
CA SER A 398 4.44 -46.75 -1.57
C SER A 398 3.01 -46.73 -1.01
N SER A 399 2.83 -46.43 0.28
CA SER A 399 1.53 -46.28 0.97
C SER A 399 1.11 -44.82 1.15
N GLY A 400 1.84 -43.84 0.58
CA GLY A 400 1.63 -42.42 0.83
C GLY A 400 0.33 -41.81 0.28
N LYS A 401 -0.36 -42.57 -0.59
CA LYS A 401 -1.61 -42.10 -1.20
C LYS A 401 -2.81 -42.41 -0.29
N GLY A 402 -3.60 -41.37 0.03
CA GLY A 402 -4.82 -41.51 0.83
C GLY A 402 -4.60 -41.69 2.34
N VAL A 403 -3.37 -41.47 2.82
CA VAL A 403 -3.02 -41.64 4.25
C VAL A 403 -3.19 -40.32 5.04
N LEU A 404 -2.93 -39.17 4.40
CA LEU A 404 -3.08 -37.88 5.04
C LEU A 404 -4.52 -37.39 4.96
N THR A 405 -5.09 -37.12 6.12
CA THR A 405 -6.41 -36.50 6.26
C THR A 405 -6.30 -35.14 6.90
N ILE A 406 -7.33 -34.34 6.75
CA ILE A 406 -7.43 -32.99 7.30
C ILE A 406 -8.78 -32.78 7.96
N SER A 407 -8.77 -32.10 9.09
CA SER A 407 -9.97 -31.67 9.79
C SER A 407 -10.12 -30.17 9.72
N GLY A 408 -11.35 -29.66 9.56
CA GLY A 408 -11.61 -28.24 9.42
C GLY A 408 -12.85 -27.76 10.13
N GLY A 409 -12.82 -26.49 10.60
CA GLY A 409 -13.94 -25.76 11.17
C GLY A 409 -14.21 -24.50 10.38
N LEU A 410 -15.48 -24.27 10.00
CA LEU A 410 -15.95 -23.10 9.27
C LEU A 410 -16.81 -22.21 10.16
N ALA A 411 -16.52 -20.91 10.17
CA ALA A 411 -17.34 -19.89 10.79
C ALA A 411 -17.54 -18.70 9.84
N SER A 412 -18.73 -18.13 9.82
CA SER A 412 -19.10 -17.07 8.87
C SER A 412 -19.58 -15.80 9.57
N PHE A 413 -18.95 -14.68 9.25
CA PHE A 413 -19.42 -13.35 9.64
C PHE A 413 -20.62 -12.94 8.76
N PRO A 414 -21.69 -12.39 9.35
CA PRO A 414 -21.87 -11.98 10.75
C PRO A 414 -22.59 -13.02 11.63
N TRP A 415 -22.84 -14.25 11.16
CA TRP A 415 -23.70 -15.23 11.85
C TRP A 415 -23.03 -15.88 13.05
N ASP A 416 -21.76 -16.28 12.89
CA ASP A 416 -21.02 -17.09 13.86
C ASP A 416 -20.04 -16.29 14.72
N GLY A 417 -19.87 -14.99 14.41
CA GLY A 417 -19.04 -14.06 15.16
C GLY A 417 -19.21 -12.63 14.64
N ARG A 418 -19.12 -11.67 15.54
CA ARG A 418 -19.28 -10.24 15.26
C ARG A 418 -17.95 -9.52 15.08
N ASP A 419 -16.89 -10.09 15.58
CA ASP A 419 -15.53 -9.57 15.47
C ASP A 419 -14.51 -10.69 15.19
N VAL A 420 -13.24 -10.32 15.13
CA VAL A 420 -12.15 -11.25 14.82
C VAL A 420 -12.04 -12.36 15.86
N ALA A 421 -12.14 -12.01 17.14
CA ALA A 421 -11.95 -12.95 18.24
C ALA A 421 -13.09 -13.98 18.28
N GLU A 422 -14.34 -13.52 18.20
CA GLU A 422 -15.52 -14.39 18.15
C GLU A 422 -15.50 -15.32 16.94
N LEU A 423 -15.10 -14.80 15.77
CA LEU A 423 -15.04 -15.59 14.53
C LEU A 423 -13.96 -16.66 14.56
N ILE A 424 -12.78 -16.35 15.11
CA ILE A 424 -11.68 -17.31 15.28
C ILE A 424 -12.11 -18.38 16.30
N GLU A 425 -12.68 -17.98 17.43
CA GLU A 425 -13.14 -18.91 18.46
C GLU A 425 -14.22 -19.86 17.94
N ALA A 426 -15.19 -19.35 17.17
CA ALA A 426 -16.24 -20.16 16.58
C ALA A 426 -15.67 -21.20 15.58
N ALA A 427 -14.73 -20.80 14.71
CA ALA A 427 -14.06 -21.71 13.79
C ALA A 427 -13.21 -22.75 14.52
N ASP A 428 -12.49 -22.37 15.58
CA ASP A 428 -11.68 -23.28 16.38
C ASP A 428 -12.54 -24.30 17.13
N GLN A 429 -13.65 -23.85 17.73
CA GLN A 429 -14.61 -24.76 18.38
C GLN A 429 -15.19 -25.76 17.38
N ALA A 430 -15.54 -25.33 16.17
CA ALA A 430 -16.00 -26.21 15.11
C ALA A 430 -14.92 -27.24 14.71
N LEU A 431 -13.65 -26.82 14.61
CA LEU A 431 -12.53 -27.72 14.32
C LEU A 431 -12.31 -28.74 15.45
N VAL A 432 -12.23 -28.29 16.70
CA VAL A 432 -11.86 -29.14 17.84
C VAL A 432 -13.03 -30.04 18.25
N LYS A 433 -14.20 -29.46 18.53
CA LYS A 433 -15.37 -30.21 19.02
C LYS A 433 -16.08 -30.97 17.91
N GLY A 434 -16.16 -30.39 16.73
CA GLY A 434 -16.82 -30.98 15.59
C GLY A 434 -15.93 -32.01 14.89
N ALA A 435 -14.89 -31.57 14.20
CA ALA A 435 -14.11 -32.42 13.32
C ALA A 435 -13.24 -33.43 14.08
N LYS A 436 -12.45 -33.01 15.05
CA LYS A 436 -11.51 -33.88 15.76
C LYS A 436 -12.19 -34.90 16.69
N GLN A 437 -13.19 -34.50 17.45
CA GLN A 437 -13.90 -35.40 18.38
C GLN A 437 -14.86 -36.38 17.67
N SER A 438 -15.36 -36.02 16.48
CA SER A 438 -16.31 -36.86 15.72
C SER A 438 -15.61 -37.85 14.74
N GLY A 439 -14.28 -38.01 14.80
CA GLY A 439 -13.56 -39.05 14.06
C GLY A 439 -12.62 -38.56 12.96
N LYS A 440 -12.22 -37.30 12.93
CA LYS A 440 -11.29 -36.69 11.97
C LYS A 440 -11.74 -36.77 10.49
N ASP A 441 -10.91 -36.31 9.54
CA ASP A 441 -11.19 -36.30 8.11
C ASP A 441 -12.55 -35.70 7.73
N ARG A 442 -12.92 -34.58 8.33
CA ARG A 442 -14.19 -33.92 8.08
C ARG A 442 -14.19 -32.43 8.35
N ILE A 443 -15.26 -31.77 7.91
CA ILE A 443 -15.50 -30.36 8.14
C ILE A 443 -16.74 -30.19 9.01
N PHE A 444 -16.69 -29.20 9.90
CA PHE A 444 -17.83 -28.76 10.68
C PHE A 444 -18.14 -27.28 10.40
N LEU A 445 -19.44 -27.00 10.27
CA LEU A 445 -19.97 -25.64 10.21
C LEU A 445 -20.62 -25.30 11.55
N VAL A 446 -20.37 -24.09 12.04
CA VAL A 446 -21.11 -23.57 13.19
C VAL A 446 -22.60 -23.50 12.80
N GLY A 447 -23.47 -24.10 13.62
CA GLY A 447 -24.92 -23.99 13.48
C GLY A 447 -25.62 -24.99 12.55
N GLU A 448 -24.91 -25.76 11.71
CA GLU A 448 -25.57 -26.81 10.89
C GLU A 448 -25.47 -28.24 11.47
N ASP A 449 -24.40 -28.51 12.24
CA ASP A 449 -24.09 -29.87 12.70
C ASP A 449 -24.09 -29.99 14.26
N GLY A 450 -24.58 -28.99 14.98
CA GLY A 450 -24.31 -28.80 16.40
C GLY A 450 -25.41 -29.12 17.39
N GLU A 451 -26.37 -30.05 17.11
CA GLU A 451 -27.07 -30.77 18.18
C GLU A 451 -26.74 -32.26 18.05
N PRO A 452 -26.10 -32.89 19.06
CA PRO A 452 -26.15 -34.33 19.15
C PRO A 452 -27.62 -34.70 19.25
N LYS A 453 -28.14 -35.43 18.26
CA LYS A 453 -29.42 -36.13 18.44
C LYS A 453 -29.26 -36.96 19.69
N GLU A 454 -29.89 -36.53 20.78
CA GLU A 454 -30.16 -37.42 21.92
C GLU A 454 -30.84 -38.65 21.31
N SER A 455 -30.15 -39.79 21.38
CA SER A 455 -30.71 -41.08 21.08
C SER A 455 -31.79 -41.34 22.12
N GLU A 456 -33.06 -41.37 21.69
CA GLU A 456 -34.09 -42.12 22.41
C GLU A 456 -33.71 -43.62 22.59
#